data_769ce8f860aacbd953a40bfe409cf58a
#
_entry.id   769ce8f860aacbd953a40bfe409cf58a
#
_cell.length_a   1.000
_cell.length_b   1.000
_cell.length_c   1.000
_cell.angle_alpha   90.00
_cell.angle_beta   90.00
_cell.angle_gamma   90.00
#
_symmetry.space_group_name_H-M   'P 1'
#
loop_
_entity.id
_entity.type
_entity.pdbx_description
1 polymer ?
#
loop_
_entity_poly.entity_id
_entity_poly.type
_entity_poly.pdbx_seq_one_letter_code
_entity_poly.pdbx_strand_id
1 'polypeptide(L)' 'MRSIADQYEKIVYWSDEDQCFIGVCPEFFGGGVHGDDPVEVFKELLEVVNEWIEIFEKDGRPLPEPKRSVLQAA' A
#
# COMPACT_ATOMS: atom_id res chain seq x y z
N MET A 1 3.69 14.10 -13.17
CA MET A 1 2.40 13.41 -13.29
C MET A 1 2.29 12.34 -12.21
N ARG A 2 1.15 12.27 -11.56
CA ARG A 2 0.94 11.28 -10.51
C ARG A 2 0.58 9.94 -11.10
N SER A 3 1.13 8.89 -10.53
CA SER A 3 0.73 7.55 -10.93
C SER A 3 -0.57 7.20 -10.21
N ILE A 4 -1.27 6.20 -10.76
CA ILE A 4 -2.52 5.77 -10.14
C ILE A 4 -2.27 5.21 -8.73
N ALA A 5 -1.08 4.70 -8.48
CA ALA A 5 -0.72 4.19 -7.16
C ALA A 5 -0.77 5.26 -6.08
N ASP A 6 -0.59 6.52 -6.46
CA ASP A 6 -0.61 7.62 -5.50
C ASP A 6 -1.99 7.84 -4.89
N GLN A 7 -3.03 7.32 -5.52
CA GLN A 7 -4.39 7.49 -5.05
C GLN A 7 -4.77 6.53 -3.92
N TYR A 8 -3.98 5.49 -3.72
CA TYR A 8 -4.28 4.49 -2.70
C TYR A 8 -3.58 4.83 -1.41
N GLU A 9 -4.27 4.59 -0.30
CA GLU A 9 -3.74 4.85 1.02
C GLU A 9 -2.66 3.85 1.39
N LYS A 10 -1.57 4.34 1.96
CA LYS A 10 -0.48 3.49 2.39
C LYS A 10 -0.19 3.78 3.84
N ILE A 11 -0.11 2.74 4.64
CA ILE A 11 0.06 2.88 6.08
C ILE A 11 1.30 2.11 6.50
N VAL A 12 2.17 2.77 7.26
CA VAL A 12 3.34 2.12 7.85
C VAL A 12 3.23 2.30 9.35
N TYR A 13 3.34 1.21 10.09
CA TYR A 13 3.22 1.28 11.54
C TYR A 13 4.16 0.28 12.21
N TRP A 14 4.41 0.52 13.47
CA TRP A 14 5.24 -0.39 14.28
C TRP A 14 4.39 -1.52 14.83
N SER A 15 4.87 -2.74 14.72
CA SER A 15 4.20 -3.91 15.26
C SER A 15 5.01 -4.48 16.41
N ASP A 16 4.46 -4.40 17.61
CA ASP A 16 5.10 -5.00 18.78
C ASP A 16 5.18 -6.51 18.69
N GLU A 17 4.17 -7.12 18.13
CA GLU A 17 4.15 -8.58 17.98
C GLU A 17 5.27 -9.06 17.08
N ASP A 18 5.47 -8.36 15.98
CA ASP A 18 6.43 -8.77 14.96
C ASP A 18 7.81 -8.12 15.15
N GLN A 19 7.88 -7.14 16.03
CA GLN A 19 9.11 -6.41 16.31
C GLN A 19 9.70 -5.79 15.05
N CYS A 20 8.83 -5.21 14.24
CA CYS A 20 9.25 -4.54 13.02
C CYS A 20 8.18 -3.58 12.54
N PHE A 21 8.50 -2.81 11.52
CA PHE A 21 7.51 -1.95 10.87
C PHE A 21 6.76 -2.75 9.82
N ILE A 22 5.47 -2.48 9.72
CA ILE A 22 4.58 -3.13 8.75
C ILE A 22 4.02 -2.07 7.83
N GLY A 23 4.00 -2.37 6.52
CA GLY A 23 3.39 -1.48 5.54
C GLY A 23 2.23 -2.18 4.86
N VAL A 24 1.09 -1.51 4.80
CA VAL A 24 -0.10 -2.09 4.17
C VAL A 24 -0.79 -1.07 3.28
N CYS A 25 -1.49 -1.59 2.27
CA CYS A 25 -2.37 -0.81 1.42
C CYS A 25 -3.75 -1.44 1.54
N PRO A 26 -4.67 -0.81 2.28
CA PRO A 26 -5.96 -1.45 2.59
C PRO A 26 -6.79 -1.85 1.39
N GLU A 27 -6.66 -1.14 0.27
CA GLU A 27 -7.43 -1.44 -0.93
C GLU A 27 -6.98 -2.74 -1.60
N PHE A 28 -5.76 -3.13 -1.37
CA PHE A 28 -5.23 -4.38 -1.93
C PHE A 28 -5.03 -5.38 -0.80
N PHE A 29 -5.85 -6.40 -0.79
CA PHE A 29 -5.71 -7.43 0.22
C PHE A 29 -4.54 -8.33 -0.12
N GLY A 30 -3.84 -8.75 0.78
CA GLY A 30 -2.86 -9.69 0.42
C GLY A 30 -1.55 -9.46 1.07
N GLY A 31 -1.62 -8.85 2.13
CA GLY A 31 -0.46 -8.78 2.90
C GLY A 31 0.30 -7.50 2.69
N GLY A 32 1.24 -7.33 3.50
CA GLY A 32 2.01 -6.14 3.51
C GLY A 32 3.46 -6.45 3.32
N VAL A 33 4.24 -5.44 3.52
CA VAL A 33 5.69 -5.55 3.55
C VAL A 33 6.13 -5.27 4.99
N HIS A 34 7.33 -5.68 5.32
CA HIS A 34 7.85 -5.46 6.67
C HIS A 34 9.34 -5.23 6.63
N GLY A 35 9.84 -4.58 7.66
CA GLY A 35 11.26 -4.33 7.78
C GLY A 35 11.59 -3.53 9.01
N ASP A 36 12.88 -3.30 9.21
CA ASP A 36 13.37 -2.61 10.40
C ASP A 36 13.35 -1.09 10.27
N ASP A 37 13.26 -0.59 9.05
CA ASP A 37 13.30 0.84 8.77
C ASP A 37 12.01 1.27 8.11
N PRO A 38 11.26 2.19 8.73
CA PRO A 38 9.96 2.60 8.16
C PRO A 38 10.08 3.24 6.77
N VAL A 39 11.18 3.93 6.49
CA VAL A 39 11.36 4.53 5.18
C VAL A 39 11.53 3.47 4.11
N GLU A 40 12.32 2.45 4.41
CA GLU A 40 12.51 1.35 3.47
C GLU A 40 11.24 0.55 3.28
N VAL A 41 10.48 0.36 4.36
CA VAL A 41 9.19 -0.33 4.28
C VAL A 41 8.25 0.45 3.36
N PHE A 42 8.21 1.77 3.49
CA PHE A 42 7.35 2.58 2.64
C PHE A 42 7.75 2.48 1.16
N LYS A 43 9.04 2.53 0.88
CA LYS A 43 9.54 2.37 -0.49
C LYS A 43 9.12 1.05 -1.09
N GLU A 44 9.29 -0.01 -0.32
CA GLU A 44 8.93 -1.34 -0.76
C GLU A 44 7.43 -1.45 -1.00
N LEU A 45 6.65 -0.83 -0.14
CA LEU A 45 5.19 -0.82 -0.30
C LEU A 45 4.79 -0.13 -1.59
N LEU A 46 5.44 0.98 -1.94
CA LEU A 46 5.16 1.67 -3.19
C LEU A 46 5.41 0.76 -4.39
N GLU A 47 6.50 0.01 -4.36
CA GLU A 47 6.82 -0.91 -5.45
C GLU A 47 5.81 -2.03 -5.55
N VAL A 48 5.42 -2.59 -4.41
CA VAL A 48 4.45 -3.69 -4.37
C VAL A 48 3.09 -3.23 -4.88
N VAL A 49 2.65 -2.04 -4.49
CA VAL A 49 1.37 -1.51 -4.96
C VAL A 49 1.39 -1.34 -6.48
N ASN A 50 2.49 -0.83 -7.04
CA ASN A 50 2.62 -0.72 -8.49
C ASN A 50 2.57 -2.08 -9.18
N GLU A 51 3.18 -3.09 -8.59
CA GLU A 51 3.13 -4.45 -9.13
C GLU A 51 1.71 -5.00 -9.11
N TRP A 52 0.98 -4.77 -8.03
CA TRP A 52 -0.41 -5.22 -7.95
C TRP A 52 -1.28 -4.57 -9.01
N ILE A 53 -1.07 -3.28 -9.24
CA ILE A 53 -1.81 -2.58 -10.28
C ILE A 53 -1.53 -3.21 -11.65
N GLU A 54 -0.29 -3.51 -11.95
CA GLU A 54 0.06 -4.14 -13.21
C GLU A 54 -0.59 -5.52 -13.36
N ILE A 55 -0.60 -6.29 -12.28
CA ILE A 55 -1.20 -7.62 -12.30
C ILE A 55 -2.69 -7.52 -12.57
N PHE A 56 -3.37 -6.59 -11.90
CA PHE A 56 -4.80 -6.39 -12.12
C PHE A 56 -5.10 -5.99 -13.54
N GLU A 57 -4.29 -5.10 -14.10
CA GLU A 57 -4.48 -4.65 -15.48
C GLU A 57 -4.26 -5.76 -16.49
N LYS A 58 -3.24 -6.58 -16.26
CA LYS A 58 -2.96 -7.72 -17.13
C LYS A 58 -4.08 -8.74 -17.11
N ASP A 59 -4.66 -8.95 -15.96
CA ASP A 59 -5.75 -9.91 -15.80
C ASP A 59 -7.09 -9.36 -16.27
N GLY A 60 -7.14 -8.08 -16.60
CA GLY A 60 -8.40 -7.45 -16.97
C GLY A 60 -9.33 -7.26 -15.80
N ARG A 61 -8.82 -7.29 -14.58
CA ARG A 61 -9.65 -7.10 -13.39
C ARG A 61 -9.76 -5.62 -13.07
N PRO A 62 -10.92 -5.16 -12.60
CA PRO A 62 -11.06 -3.77 -12.21
C PRO A 62 -10.20 -3.47 -10.97
N LEU A 63 -9.57 -2.31 -11.01
CA LEU A 63 -8.80 -1.86 -9.85
C LEU A 63 -9.76 -1.44 -8.73
N PRO A 64 -9.38 -1.67 -7.47
CA PRO A 64 -10.21 -1.21 -6.36
C PRO A 64 -10.28 0.31 -6.35
N GLU A 65 -11.38 0.84 -5.86
CA GLU A 65 -11.53 2.27 -5.75
C GLU A 65 -10.72 2.79 -4.57
N PRO A 66 -10.00 3.91 -4.75
CA PRO A 66 -9.24 4.48 -3.64
C PRO A 66 -10.19 4.92 -2.53
N LYS A 67 -9.88 4.52 -1.31
CA LYS A 67 -10.67 4.93 -0.16
C LYS A 67 -10.14 6.25 0.38
N ARG A 68 -11.05 7.06 0.86
CA ARG A 68 -10.64 8.30 1.49
C ARG A 68 -10.18 8.04 2.91
N SER A 69 -9.05 8.59 3.24
CA SER A 69 -8.58 8.56 4.62
C SER A 69 -9.52 9.39 5.47
N VAL A 70 -9.69 8.99 6.73
CA VAL A 70 -10.46 9.75 7.69
C VAL A 70 -9.94 11.18 7.80
N LEU A 71 -8.64 11.35 7.66
CA LEU A 71 -8.02 12.67 7.76
C LEU A 71 -8.36 13.56 6.57
N GLN A 72 -8.83 13.00 5.49
CA GLN A 72 -9.19 13.75 4.29
C GLN A 72 -10.68 14.00 4.17
N ALA A 73 -11.45 13.49 5.10
CA ALA A 73 -12.91 13.54 5.03
C ALA A 73 -13.51 14.86 5.46
N ALA A 74 -12.70 15.82 5.77
CA ALA A 74 -13.19 17.10 6.25
C ALA A 74 -13.97 17.87 5.17
#